data_aee5863ef1fec94503f1b1282028ff29
#
_entry.id   aee5863ef1fec94503f1b1282028ff29
#
_cell.length_a   1.000
_cell.length_b   1.000
_cell.length_c   1.000
_cell.angle_alpha   90.00
_cell.angle_beta   90.00
_cell.angle_gamma   90.00
#
_symmetry.space_group_name_H-M   'P 1'
#
loop_
_entity.id
_entity.type
_entity.pdbx_description
1 polymer ?
#
loop_
_entity_poly.entity_id
_entity_poly.type
_entity_poly.pdbx_seq_one_letter_code
_entity_poly.pdbx_strand_id
1 'polypeptide(L)'
;MILAGCICSKTGAIKVEAKKGFSDLLLYLVVPAMVVHSYMTEFDEKILANLVLTLIWSTIALVIGIVVAMVATAKMKGSDKPIICFAGMFSNAAYMGFPLIQALFGAEGLMYASVFVTVFNILLWTVGYSVVTKTTNLKAILKTIGTSPVILSVILGLILYLGQIPVPEVIAEPVRLIGNINTPLAMIITGMIIGTSDLKKMAGNPMIWYVTVIRMVLVPAICFVVFRVIGAGSMVAEVVLLLEACPCAAITSVFAVQYGYHEDLAAGT
;
A
#
# COMPACT_ATOMS: atom_id res chain seq x y z
N MET A 1 0.06 19.94 -0.57
CA MET A 1 -0.50 19.12 -1.67
C MET A 1 -1.85 18.51 -1.30
N ILE A 2 -2.03 17.84 -0.15
CA ILE A 2 -3.34 17.28 0.29
C ILE A 2 -4.42 18.37 0.33
N LEU A 3 -4.13 19.52 0.95
CA LEU A 3 -5.07 20.66 0.97
C LEU A 3 -5.43 21.14 -0.44
N ALA A 4 -4.47 21.19 -1.37
CA ALA A 4 -4.74 21.58 -2.75
C ALA A 4 -5.71 20.60 -3.42
N GLY A 5 -5.49 19.29 -3.29
CA GLY A 5 -6.40 18.26 -3.80
C GLY A 5 -7.82 18.39 -3.20
N CYS A 6 -7.91 18.63 -1.89
CA CYS A 6 -9.19 18.83 -1.20
C CYS A 6 -9.92 20.08 -1.71
N ILE A 7 -9.23 21.22 -1.87
CA ILE A 7 -9.82 22.46 -2.39
C ILE A 7 -10.27 22.26 -3.83
N CYS A 8 -9.43 21.73 -4.72
CA CYS A 8 -9.77 21.48 -6.11
C CYS A 8 -11.00 20.57 -6.27
N SER A 9 -11.14 19.57 -5.43
CA SER A 9 -12.30 18.68 -5.42
C SER A 9 -13.56 19.38 -4.92
N LYS A 10 -13.48 20.15 -3.82
CA LYS A 10 -14.62 20.88 -3.25
C LYS A 10 -15.10 22.02 -4.12
N THR A 11 -14.21 22.71 -4.83
CA THR A 11 -14.55 23.81 -5.74
C THR A 11 -15.03 23.33 -7.12
N GLY A 12 -14.92 22.02 -7.40
CA GLY A 12 -15.23 21.46 -8.71
C GLY A 12 -14.18 21.77 -9.80
N ALA A 13 -13.04 22.38 -9.46
CA ALA A 13 -11.94 22.61 -10.39
C ALA A 13 -11.39 21.30 -10.97
N ILE A 14 -11.40 20.23 -10.15
CA ILE A 14 -11.14 18.86 -10.60
C ILE A 14 -12.41 18.05 -10.30
N LYS A 15 -12.98 17.47 -11.36
CA LYS A 15 -14.18 16.64 -11.24
C LYS A 15 -13.86 15.34 -10.44
N VAL A 16 -14.83 14.86 -9.69
CA VAL A 16 -14.68 13.65 -8.85
C VAL A 16 -14.34 12.41 -9.68
N GLU A 17 -14.86 12.33 -10.90
CA GLU A 17 -14.61 11.25 -11.86
C GLU A 17 -13.14 11.16 -12.27
N ALA A 18 -12.41 12.26 -12.27
CA ALA A 18 -10.97 12.32 -12.59
C ALA A 18 -10.11 11.55 -11.55
N LYS A 19 -10.64 11.34 -10.34
CA LYS A 19 -9.95 10.58 -9.27
C LYS A 19 -9.54 9.19 -9.76
N LYS A 20 -10.40 8.49 -10.49
CA LYS A 20 -10.09 7.17 -11.05
C LYS A 20 -8.93 7.26 -12.04
N GLY A 21 -8.97 8.20 -12.99
CA GLY A 21 -7.90 8.39 -13.97
C GLY A 21 -6.56 8.73 -13.34
N PHE A 22 -6.54 9.57 -12.30
CA PHE A 22 -5.32 9.86 -11.54
C PHE A 22 -4.80 8.65 -10.77
N SER A 23 -5.70 7.85 -10.19
CA SER A 23 -5.33 6.60 -9.51
C SER A 23 -4.76 5.57 -10.48
N ASP A 24 -5.35 5.43 -11.65
CA ASP A 24 -4.88 4.53 -12.70
C ASP A 24 -3.49 4.99 -13.20
N LEU A 25 -3.31 6.29 -13.46
CA LEU A 25 -2.01 6.87 -13.84
C LEU A 25 -0.95 6.59 -12.78
N LEU A 26 -1.29 6.78 -11.50
CA LEU A 26 -0.38 6.52 -10.38
C LEU A 26 0.05 5.05 -10.35
N LEU A 27 -0.91 4.12 -10.38
CA LEU A 27 -0.66 2.70 -10.16
C LEU A 27 -0.07 2.00 -11.38
N TYR A 28 -0.44 2.41 -12.61
CA TYR A 28 -0.01 1.72 -13.83
C TYR A 28 1.21 2.34 -14.51
N LEU A 29 1.55 3.60 -14.18
CA LEU A 29 2.69 4.27 -14.81
C LEU A 29 3.68 4.82 -13.78
N VAL A 30 3.21 5.65 -12.85
CA VAL A 30 4.11 6.42 -11.96
C VAL A 30 4.81 5.52 -10.94
N VAL A 31 4.06 4.68 -10.23
CA VAL A 31 4.63 3.74 -9.24
C VAL A 31 5.57 2.72 -9.89
N PRO A 32 5.22 2.07 -11.02
CA PRO A 32 6.16 1.22 -11.75
C PRO A 32 7.45 1.94 -12.15
N ALA A 33 7.37 3.15 -12.70
CA ALA A 33 8.54 3.94 -13.07
C ALA A 33 9.42 4.27 -11.85
N MET A 34 8.80 4.70 -10.75
CA MET A 34 9.50 4.99 -9.49
C MET A 34 10.21 3.75 -8.95
N VAL A 35 9.52 2.60 -8.93
CA VAL A 35 10.11 1.34 -8.45
C VAL A 35 11.28 0.93 -9.35
N VAL A 36 11.11 0.89 -10.66
CA VAL A 36 12.21 0.53 -11.57
C VAL A 36 13.40 1.47 -11.37
N HIS A 37 13.15 2.79 -11.27
CA HIS A 37 14.23 3.77 -11.06
C HIS A 37 14.96 3.54 -9.73
N SER A 38 14.29 3.13 -8.65
CA SER A 38 14.94 2.89 -7.35
C SER A 38 15.98 1.76 -7.40
N TYR A 39 15.85 0.83 -8.36
CA TYR A 39 16.81 -0.25 -8.58
C TYR A 39 17.93 0.11 -9.58
N MET A 40 17.87 1.28 -10.25
CA MET A 40 18.92 1.80 -11.12
C MET A 40 20.04 2.44 -10.28
N THR A 41 20.66 1.65 -9.41
CA THR A 41 21.75 2.06 -8.52
C THR A 41 22.89 1.05 -8.59
N GLU A 42 24.06 1.42 -8.10
CA GLU A 42 25.20 0.50 -8.02
C GLU A 42 24.88 -0.68 -7.11
N PHE A 43 25.41 -1.84 -7.47
CA PHE A 43 25.22 -3.05 -6.69
C PHE A 43 25.95 -2.97 -5.35
N ASP A 44 25.24 -3.26 -4.26
CA ASP A 44 25.77 -3.36 -2.90
C ASP A 44 25.22 -4.64 -2.24
N GLU A 45 26.15 -5.49 -1.77
CA GLU A 45 25.79 -6.74 -1.07
C GLU A 45 24.93 -6.51 0.17
N LYS A 46 25.12 -5.38 0.86
CA LYS A 46 24.30 -5.00 2.03
C LYS A 46 22.85 -4.72 1.63
N ILE A 47 22.65 -4.00 0.53
CA ILE A 47 21.32 -3.74 -0.02
C ILE A 47 20.66 -5.06 -0.41
N LEU A 48 21.38 -5.97 -1.06
CA LEU A 48 20.84 -7.28 -1.42
C LEU A 48 20.42 -8.09 -0.17
N ALA A 49 21.29 -8.14 0.85
CA ALA A 49 20.95 -8.78 2.12
C ALA A 49 19.70 -8.13 2.77
N ASN A 50 19.61 -6.81 2.73
CA ASN A 50 18.48 -6.06 3.24
C ASN A 50 17.18 -6.32 2.45
N LEU A 51 17.24 -6.53 1.13
CA LEU A 51 16.07 -6.93 0.33
C LEU A 51 15.50 -8.28 0.79
N VAL A 52 16.40 -9.26 1.08
CA VAL A 52 15.99 -10.56 1.65
C VAL A 52 15.40 -10.40 3.05
N LEU A 53 16.02 -9.58 3.90
CA LEU A 53 15.47 -9.27 5.22
C LEU A 53 14.11 -8.56 5.12
N THR A 54 13.94 -7.66 4.13
CA THR A 54 12.66 -7.00 3.88
C THR A 54 11.57 -8.00 3.54
N LEU A 55 11.86 -9.01 2.73
CA LEU A 55 10.91 -10.07 2.41
C LEU A 55 10.43 -10.79 3.69
N ILE A 56 11.36 -11.12 4.59
CA ILE A 56 11.06 -11.79 5.85
C ILE A 56 10.23 -10.88 6.77
N TRP A 57 10.70 -9.65 7.03
CA TRP A 57 10.01 -8.72 7.92
C TRP A 57 8.64 -8.30 7.39
N SER A 58 8.49 -8.11 6.07
CA SER A 58 7.22 -7.81 5.43
C SER A 58 6.23 -8.97 5.59
N THR A 59 6.70 -10.20 5.42
CA THR A 59 5.85 -11.39 5.61
C THR A 59 5.38 -11.49 7.06
N ILE A 60 6.28 -11.31 8.03
CA ILE A 60 5.93 -11.34 9.45
C ILE A 60 4.91 -10.25 9.79
N ALA A 61 5.17 -8.99 9.38
CA ALA A 61 4.29 -7.87 9.67
C ALA A 61 2.89 -8.05 9.08
N LEU A 62 2.81 -8.42 7.81
CA LEU A 62 1.54 -8.65 7.13
C LEU A 62 0.76 -9.83 7.70
N VAL A 63 1.44 -10.91 8.10
CA VAL A 63 0.80 -12.05 8.79
C VAL A 63 0.27 -11.60 10.16
N ILE A 64 1.02 -10.79 10.91
CA ILE A 64 0.52 -10.19 12.16
C ILE A 64 -0.74 -9.38 11.90
N GLY A 65 -0.73 -8.48 10.89
CA GLY A 65 -1.90 -7.68 10.51
C GLY A 65 -3.12 -8.55 10.18
N ILE A 66 -2.92 -9.60 9.38
CA ILE A 66 -3.98 -10.57 9.03
C ILE A 66 -4.53 -11.26 10.28
N VAL A 67 -3.67 -11.82 11.12
CA VAL A 67 -4.08 -12.55 12.33
C VAL A 67 -4.80 -11.62 13.31
N VAL A 68 -4.26 -10.43 13.56
CA VAL A 68 -4.88 -9.45 14.47
C VAL A 68 -6.27 -9.05 13.97
N ALA A 69 -6.41 -8.72 12.67
CA ALA A 69 -7.70 -8.36 12.08
C ALA A 69 -8.71 -9.51 12.15
N MET A 70 -8.29 -10.74 11.86
CA MET A 70 -9.14 -11.93 11.96
C MET A 70 -9.62 -12.18 13.39
N VAL A 71 -8.72 -12.09 14.38
CA VAL A 71 -9.04 -12.28 15.81
C VAL A 71 -9.96 -11.16 16.31
N ALA A 72 -9.63 -9.90 16.00
CA ALA A 72 -10.45 -8.74 16.40
C ALA A 72 -11.87 -8.80 15.84
N THR A 73 -12.04 -9.30 14.61
CA THR A 73 -13.36 -9.42 13.98
C THR A 73 -14.02 -10.80 14.18
N ALA A 74 -13.37 -11.76 14.85
CA ALA A 74 -13.87 -13.14 14.98
C ALA A 74 -15.30 -13.23 15.54
N LYS A 75 -15.59 -12.47 16.59
CA LYS A 75 -16.90 -12.44 17.28
C LYS A 75 -17.93 -11.51 16.62
N MET A 76 -17.53 -10.74 15.60
CA MET A 76 -18.44 -9.85 14.89
C MET A 76 -19.46 -10.64 14.09
N LYS A 77 -20.72 -10.15 14.12
CA LYS A 77 -21.84 -10.68 13.33
C LYS A 77 -22.28 -9.57 12.36
N GLY A 78 -22.75 -9.96 11.18
CA GLY A 78 -23.26 -9.02 10.17
C GLY A 78 -22.62 -9.21 8.79
N SER A 79 -23.27 -8.59 7.79
CA SER A 79 -22.88 -8.67 6.38
C SER A 79 -21.49 -8.03 6.12
N ASP A 80 -21.19 -6.97 6.86
CA ASP A 80 -19.97 -6.16 6.63
C ASP A 80 -18.70 -6.72 7.31
N LYS A 81 -18.84 -7.81 8.11
CA LYS A 81 -17.68 -8.44 8.76
C LYS A 81 -16.51 -8.70 7.80
N PRO A 82 -16.70 -9.22 6.57
CA PRO A 82 -15.58 -9.47 5.66
C PRO A 82 -14.82 -8.21 5.27
N ILE A 83 -15.53 -7.12 4.97
CA ILE A 83 -14.89 -5.86 4.55
C ILE A 83 -14.21 -5.16 5.73
N ILE A 84 -14.77 -5.24 6.94
CA ILE A 84 -14.18 -4.73 8.18
C ILE A 84 -12.87 -5.49 8.49
N CYS A 85 -12.92 -6.82 8.36
CA CYS A 85 -11.74 -7.66 8.54
C CYS A 85 -10.64 -7.30 7.53
N PHE A 86 -11.00 -7.18 6.25
CA PHE A 86 -10.08 -6.78 5.19
C PHE A 86 -9.46 -5.40 5.43
N ALA A 87 -10.25 -4.40 5.87
CA ALA A 87 -9.78 -3.08 6.23
C ALA A 87 -8.72 -3.11 7.35
N GLY A 88 -8.90 -4.00 8.33
CA GLY A 88 -7.92 -4.21 9.39
C GLY A 88 -6.64 -4.93 8.95
N MET A 89 -6.68 -5.73 7.87
CA MET A 89 -5.53 -6.52 7.40
C MET A 89 -4.51 -5.70 6.64
N PHE A 90 -4.94 -4.79 5.76
CA PHE A 90 -4.11 -4.21 4.72
C PHE A 90 -3.97 -2.70 4.82
N SER A 91 -2.73 -2.21 4.76
CA SER A 91 -2.37 -0.80 4.83
C SER A 91 -2.38 -0.11 3.47
N ASN A 92 -2.49 1.21 3.47
CA ASN A 92 -2.39 2.04 2.27
C ASN A 92 -0.93 2.32 1.87
N ALA A 93 -0.14 1.27 1.75
CA ALA A 93 1.28 1.37 1.46
C ALA A 93 1.59 2.05 0.12
N ALA A 94 0.74 1.87 -0.91
CA ALA A 94 0.98 2.42 -2.24
C ALA A 94 0.74 3.94 -2.30
N TYR A 95 -0.40 4.44 -1.77
CA TYR A 95 -0.76 5.86 -1.89
C TYR A 95 -0.13 6.74 -0.81
N MET A 96 0.01 6.23 0.42
CA MET A 96 0.56 6.98 1.54
C MET A 96 1.96 6.52 1.92
N GLY A 97 2.21 5.23 1.85
CA GLY A 97 3.49 4.65 2.26
C GLY A 97 4.64 5.06 1.35
N PHE A 98 4.55 4.86 0.04
CA PHE A 98 5.65 5.20 -0.88
C PHE A 98 6.11 6.67 -0.78
N PRO A 99 5.21 7.68 -0.80
CA PRO A 99 5.64 9.06 -0.61
C PRO A 99 6.35 9.32 0.73
N LEU A 100 5.87 8.69 1.80
CA LEU A 100 6.48 8.80 3.13
C LEU A 100 7.87 8.17 3.15
N ILE A 101 8.01 6.97 2.63
CA ILE A 101 9.29 6.27 2.57
C ILE A 101 10.28 7.01 1.67
N GLN A 102 9.84 7.53 0.53
CA GLN A 102 10.68 8.33 -0.37
C GLN A 102 11.23 9.57 0.34
N ALA A 103 10.40 10.26 1.13
CA ALA A 103 10.79 11.46 1.87
C ALA A 103 11.77 11.17 3.01
N LEU A 104 11.66 10.01 3.69
CA LEU A 104 12.47 9.66 4.86
C LEU A 104 13.74 8.88 4.51
N PHE A 105 13.67 7.98 3.54
CA PHE A 105 14.72 7.00 3.26
C PHE A 105 15.21 6.98 1.81
N GLY A 106 14.69 7.88 0.95
CA GLY A 106 15.13 8.01 -0.44
C GLY A 106 14.93 6.75 -1.29
N ALA A 107 15.83 6.55 -2.27
CA ALA A 107 15.74 5.45 -3.24
C ALA A 107 15.92 4.06 -2.59
N GLU A 108 16.83 3.93 -1.63
CA GLU A 108 17.06 2.67 -0.92
C GLU A 108 15.80 2.23 -0.15
N GLY A 109 15.14 3.16 0.57
CA GLY A 109 13.89 2.88 1.23
C GLY A 109 12.78 2.46 0.26
N LEU A 110 12.75 3.03 -0.95
CA LEU A 110 11.78 2.64 -1.99
C LEU A 110 12.01 1.21 -2.50
N MET A 111 13.27 0.75 -2.60
CA MET A 111 13.57 -0.65 -2.93
C MET A 111 12.95 -1.58 -1.88
N TYR A 112 13.16 -1.30 -0.58
CA TYR A 112 12.56 -2.07 0.51
C TYR A 112 11.03 -1.99 0.51
N ALA A 113 10.47 -0.80 0.31
CA ALA A 113 9.02 -0.61 0.21
C ALA A 113 8.41 -1.39 -0.97
N SER A 114 9.11 -1.52 -2.10
CA SER A 114 8.64 -2.28 -3.25
C SER A 114 8.57 -3.79 -2.98
N VAL A 115 9.52 -4.32 -2.21
CA VAL A 115 9.48 -5.72 -1.73
C VAL A 115 8.29 -5.93 -0.78
N PHE A 116 8.08 -5.00 0.17
CA PHE A 116 6.90 -5.04 1.05
C PHE A 116 5.60 -5.08 0.24
N VAL A 117 5.44 -4.17 -0.74
CA VAL A 117 4.23 -4.10 -1.57
C VAL A 117 4.07 -5.34 -2.46
N THR A 118 5.15 -6.01 -2.82
CA THR A 118 5.10 -7.31 -3.52
C THR A 118 4.47 -8.38 -2.64
N VAL A 119 4.96 -8.56 -1.40
CA VAL A 119 4.37 -9.50 -0.43
C VAL A 119 2.92 -9.12 -0.11
N PHE A 120 2.68 -7.83 0.09
CA PHE A 120 1.37 -7.26 0.32
C PHE A 120 0.38 -7.65 -0.81
N ASN A 121 0.73 -7.45 -2.07
CA ASN A 121 -0.13 -7.81 -3.20
C ASN A 121 -0.41 -9.32 -3.25
N ILE A 122 0.59 -10.16 -2.99
CA ILE A 122 0.40 -11.62 -2.94
C ILE A 122 -0.64 -11.97 -1.86
N LEU A 123 -0.48 -11.45 -0.64
CA LEU A 123 -1.39 -11.75 0.47
C LEU A 123 -2.77 -11.10 0.29
N LEU A 124 -2.83 -9.91 -0.28
CA LEU A 124 -4.07 -9.21 -0.56
C LEU A 124 -4.94 -10.01 -1.55
N TRP A 125 -4.35 -10.48 -2.66
CA TRP A 125 -5.08 -11.21 -3.69
C TRP A 125 -5.32 -12.69 -3.35
N THR A 126 -4.59 -13.25 -2.39
CA THR A 126 -4.83 -14.60 -1.86
C THR A 126 -5.78 -14.57 -0.66
N VAL A 127 -5.29 -14.16 0.48
CA VAL A 127 -6.02 -14.16 1.75
C VAL A 127 -7.12 -13.09 1.77
N GLY A 128 -6.77 -11.84 1.44
CA GLY A 128 -7.69 -10.71 1.47
C GLY A 128 -8.88 -10.91 0.53
N TYR A 129 -8.58 -11.25 -0.72
CA TYR A 129 -9.61 -11.55 -1.71
C TYR A 129 -10.53 -12.69 -1.26
N SER A 130 -9.98 -13.78 -0.72
CA SER A 130 -10.75 -14.91 -0.22
C SER A 130 -11.68 -14.54 0.94
N VAL A 131 -11.26 -13.64 1.83
CA VAL A 131 -12.09 -13.15 2.95
C VAL A 131 -13.27 -12.33 2.44
N VAL A 132 -13.06 -11.45 1.47
CA VAL A 132 -14.11 -10.57 0.93
C VAL A 132 -15.10 -11.35 0.04
N THR A 133 -14.60 -12.20 -0.86
CA THR A 133 -15.43 -12.91 -1.83
C THR A 133 -15.99 -14.23 -1.32
N LYS A 134 -15.43 -14.76 -0.22
CA LYS A 134 -15.70 -16.11 0.31
C LYS A 134 -15.42 -17.23 -0.71
N THR A 135 -14.59 -16.94 -1.70
CA THR A 135 -14.20 -17.90 -2.76
C THR A 135 -12.68 -17.88 -2.96
N THR A 136 -12.13 -19.02 -3.40
CA THR A 136 -10.71 -19.15 -3.75
C THR A 136 -10.60 -19.58 -5.21
N ASN A 137 -10.50 -18.62 -6.13
CA ASN A 137 -10.23 -18.91 -7.53
C ASN A 137 -8.74 -18.73 -7.83
N LEU A 138 -7.98 -19.82 -7.71
CA LEU A 138 -6.52 -19.80 -7.84
C LEU A 138 -6.06 -19.27 -9.22
N LYS A 139 -6.77 -19.56 -10.32
CA LYS A 139 -6.42 -19.06 -11.66
C LYS A 139 -6.55 -17.52 -11.73
N ALA A 140 -7.63 -16.96 -11.18
CA ALA A 140 -7.83 -15.51 -11.14
C ALA A 140 -6.76 -14.83 -10.28
N ILE A 141 -6.45 -15.41 -9.13
CA ILE A 141 -5.40 -14.94 -8.22
C ILE A 141 -4.04 -14.90 -8.93
N LEU A 142 -3.60 -16.01 -9.52
CA LEU A 142 -2.31 -16.10 -10.21
C LEU A 142 -2.24 -15.16 -11.41
N LYS A 143 -3.33 -14.99 -12.16
CA LYS A 143 -3.39 -14.02 -13.25
C LYS A 143 -3.20 -12.58 -12.72
N THR A 144 -3.90 -12.18 -11.67
CA THR A 144 -3.83 -10.83 -11.10
C THR A 144 -2.43 -10.53 -10.54
N ILE A 145 -1.82 -11.49 -9.84
CA ILE A 145 -0.45 -11.35 -9.34
C ILE A 145 0.54 -11.21 -10.50
N GLY A 146 0.44 -12.10 -11.51
CA GLY A 146 1.35 -12.11 -12.66
C GLY A 146 1.20 -10.92 -13.62
N THR A 147 0.08 -10.19 -13.55
CA THR A 147 -0.15 -8.97 -14.35
C THR A 147 -0.05 -7.69 -13.52
N SER A 148 0.31 -7.77 -12.24
CA SER A 148 0.48 -6.59 -11.38
C SER A 148 1.64 -5.71 -11.85
N PRO A 149 1.40 -4.44 -12.23
CA PRO A 149 2.46 -3.55 -12.71
C PRO A 149 3.58 -3.37 -11.70
N VAL A 150 3.24 -3.32 -10.41
CA VAL A 150 4.23 -3.18 -9.32
C VAL A 150 5.11 -4.41 -9.23
N ILE A 151 4.53 -5.62 -9.28
CA ILE A 151 5.32 -6.87 -9.22
C ILE A 151 6.24 -6.99 -10.44
N LEU A 152 5.72 -6.67 -11.63
CA LEU A 152 6.52 -6.68 -12.86
C LEU A 152 7.66 -5.64 -12.80
N SER A 153 7.42 -4.46 -12.23
CA SER A 153 8.47 -3.44 -12.06
C SER A 153 9.54 -3.86 -11.04
N VAL A 154 9.17 -4.57 -9.98
CA VAL A 154 10.15 -5.15 -9.03
C VAL A 154 11.00 -6.22 -9.71
N ILE A 155 10.38 -7.11 -10.49
CA ILE A 155 11.12 -8.14 -11.25
C ILE A 155 12.09 -7.48 -12.22
N LEU A 156 11.64 -6.50 -13.00
CA LEU A 156 12.50 -5.75 -13.92
C LEU A 156 13.62 -5.03 -13.17
N GLY A 157 13.29 -4.34 -12.08
CA GLY A 157 14.25 -3.66 -11.23
C GLY A 157 15.32 -4.61 -10.68
N LEU A 158 14.92 -5.77 -10.17
CA LEU A 158 15.85 -6.78 -9.68
C LEU A 158 16.76 -7.33 -10.79
N ILE A 159 16.23 -7.53 -12.00
CA ILE A 159 17.05 -7.94 -13.17
C ILE A 159 18.11 -6.88 -13.47
N LEU A 160 17.74 -5.60 -13.48
CA LEU A 160 18.69 -4.50 -13.72
C LEU A 160 19.75 -4.43 -12.61
N TYR A 161 19.32 -4.50 -11.35
CA TYR A 161 20.17 -4.38 -10.18
C TYR A 161 21.16 -5.56 -10.04
N LEU A 162 20.66 -6.80 -10.08
CA LEU A 162 21.48 -8.00 -9.94
C LEU A 162 22.34 -8.26 -11.18
N GLY A 163 21.83 -7.94 -12.36
CA GLY A 163 22.56 -8.05 -13.63
C GLY A 163 23.57 -6.93 -13.83
N GLN A 164 23.57 -5.90 -12.95
CA GLN A 164 24.41 -4.70 -13.07
C GLN A 164 24.33 -4.09 -14.48
N ILE A 165 23.10 -4.08 -15.04
CA ILE A 165 22.85 -3.63 -16.41
C ILE A 165 22.86 -2.10 -16.44
N PRO A 166 23.83 -1.46 -17.12
CA PRO A 166 23.86 -0.01 -17.21
C PRO A 166 22.69 0.49 -18.05
N VAL A 167 21.83 1.33 -17.44
CA VAL A 167 20.71 1.95 -18.15
C VAL A 167 21.18 3.31 -18.70
N PRO A 168 21.12 3.53 -20.04
CA PRO A 168 21.50 4.81 -20.62
C PRO A 168 20.67 5.96 -20.07
N GLU A 169 21.30 7.13 -19.87
CA GLU A 169 20.65 8.32 -19.28
C GLU A 169 19.39 8.74 -20.05
N VAL A 170 19.38 8.58 -21.36
CA VAL A 170 18.22 8.85 -22.23
C VAL A 170 16.98 8.04 -21.83
N ILE A 171 17.15 6.87 -21.18
CA ILE A 171 16.07 6.04 -20.67
C ILE A 171 15.86 6.30 -19.18
N ALA A 172 16.94 6.40 -18.40
CA ALA A 172 16.88 6.58 -16.95
C ALA A 172 16.18 7.89 -16.55
N GLU A 173 16.50 8.99 -17.24
CA GLU A 173 15.96 10.31 -16.92
C GLU A 173 14.44 10.43 -17.13
N PRO A 174 13.82 10.01 -18.24
CA PRO A 174 12.36 9.95 -18.35
C PRO A 174 11.69 9.08 -17.27
N VAL A 175 12.27 7.92 -16.95
CA VAL A 175 11.75 7.03 -15.90
C VAL A 175 11.81 7.73 -14.54
N ARG A 176 12.91 8.41 -14.22
CA ARG A 176 13.07 9.23 -13.00
C ARG A 176 12.04 10.34 -12.92
N LEU A 177 11.84 11.10 -13.99
CA LEU A 177 10.89 12.21 -14.05
C LEU A 177 9.45 11.73 -13.82
N ILE A 178 9.06 10.63 -14.47
CA ILE A 178 7.74 10.01 -14.25
C ILE A 178 7.62 9.53 -12.81
N GLY A 179 8.61 8.84 -12.26
CA GLY A 179 8.61 8.34 -10.89
C GLY A 179 8.48 9.46 -9.85
N ASN A 180 9.08 10.62 -10.09
CA ASN A 180 9.02 11.78 -9.20
C ASN A 180 7.63 12.40 -9.07
N ILE A 181 6.70 12.10 -9.99
CA ILE A 181 5.30 12.51 -9.90
C ILE A 181 4.56 11.75 -8.78
N ASN A 182 5.10 10.63 -8.27
CA ASN A 182 4.45 9.79 -7.28
C ASN A 182 3.96 10.59 -6.06
N THR A 183 4.86 11.26 -5.36
CA THR A 183 4.51 12.00 -4.14
C THR A 183 3.47 13.09 -4.38
N PRO A 184 3.63 14.03 -5.35
CA PRO A 184 2.62 15.06 -5.58
C PRO A 184 1.28 14.50 -6.02
N LEU A 185 1.26 13.50 -6.90
CA LEU A 185 0.02 12.92 -7.41
C LEU A 185 -0.72 12.14 -6.31
N ALA A 186 -0.03 11.29 -5.55
CA ALA A 186 -0.62 10.54 -4.43
C ALA A 186 -1.21 11.48 -3.36
N MET A 187 -0.52 12.57 -3.02
CA MET A 187 -1.02 13.56 -2.05
C MET A 187 -2.25 14.32 -2.58
N ILE A 188 -2.30 14.64 -3.87
CA ILE A 188 -3.48 15.27 -4.50
C ILE A 188 -4.66 14.30 -4.48
N ILE A 189 -4.46 13.04 -4.87
CA ILE A 189 -5.52 12.01 -4.83
C ILE A 189 -6.05 11.85 -3.40
N THR A 190 -5.17 11.75 -2.40
CA THR A 190 -5.56 11.69 -0.99
C THR A 190 -6.40 12.91 -0.59
N GLY A 191 -6.00 14.10 -1.01
CA GLY A 191 -6.76 15.34 -0.79
C GLY A 191 -8.14 15.29 -1.45
N MET A 192 -8.25 14.78 -2.67
CA MET A 192 -9.54 14.61 -3.36
C MET A 192 -10.45 13.62 -2.64
N ILE A 193 -9.91 12.51 -2.11
CA ILE A 193 -10.67 11.55 -1.30
C ILE A 193 -11.26 12.24 -0.07
N ILE A 194 -10.43 12.95 0.70
CA ILE A 194 -10.86 13.70 1.89
C ILE A 194 -11.92 14.76 1.52
N GLY A 195 -11.70 15.49 0.43
CA GLY A 195 -12.60 16.55 -0.04
C GLY A 195 -13.99 16.06 -0.43
N THR A 196 -14.13 14.83 -0.90
CA THR A 196 -15.39 14.19 -1.31
C THR A 196 -16.07 13.40 -0.20
N SER A 197 -15.39 13.16 0.92
CA SER A 197 -15.89 12.34 2.03
C SER A 197 -16.73 13.18 3.01
N ASP A 198 -17.81 12.59 3.56
CA ASP A 198 -18.58 13.19 4.65
C ASP A 198 -17.91 12.90 6.00
N LEU A 199 -16.96 13.78 6.35
CA LEU A 199 -16.15 13.64 7.58
C LEU A 199 -16.99 13.61 8.86
N LYS A 200 -18.18 14.28 8.88
CA LYS A 200 -19.05 14.27 10.07
C LYS A 200 -19.71 12.90 10.26
N LYS A 201 -20.20 12.33 9.17
CA LYS A 201 -20.82 11.00 9.19
C LYS A 201 -19.78 9.93 9.55
N MET A 202 -18.56 10.06 9.00
CA MET A 202 -17.45 9.15 9.31
C MET A 202 -17.03 9.24 10.79
N ALA A 203 -16.84 10.44 11.33
CA ALA A 203 -16.46 10.63 12.72
C ALA A 203 -17.51 10.13 13.73
N GLY A 204 -18.80 10.08 13.34
CA GLY A 204 -19.88 9.56 14.16
C GLY A 204 -20.02 8.03 14.15
N ASN A 205 -19.27 7.32 13.29
CA ASN A 205 -19.41 5.86 13.19
C ASN A 205 -18.39 5.12 14.07
N PRO A 206 -18.81 4.44 15.15
CA PRO A 206 -17.90 3.76 16.08
C PRO A 206 -17.11 2.61 15.42
N MET A 207 -17.65 2.03 14.34
CA MET A 207 -16.98 0.95 13.62
C MET A 207 -15.74 1.46 12.87
N ILE A 208 -15.78 2.68 12.33
CA ILE A 208 -14.63 3.31 11.69
C ILE A 208 -13.50 3.48 12.72
N TRP A 209 -13.81 4.00 13.91
CA TRP A 209 -12.84 4.14 14.99
C TRP A 209 -12.28 2.79 15.44
N TYR A 210 -13.12 1.76 15.52
CA TYR A 210 -12.68 0.42 15.87
C TYR A 210 -11.64 -0.12 14.89
N VAL A 211 -11.90 -0.03 13.58
CA VAL A 211 -10.96 -0.46 12.54
C VAL A 211 -9.70 0.40 12.54
N THR A 212 -9.85 1.72 12.68
CA THR A 212 -8.71 2.66 12.74
C THR A 212 -7.76 2.32 13.90
N VAL A 213 -8.30 2.03 15.08
CA VAL A 213 -7.50 1.62 16.26
C VAL A 213 -6.78 0.29 15.99
N ILE A 214 -7.47 -0.70 15.41
CA ILE A 214 -6.83 -1.98 15.06
C ILE A 214 -5.69 -1.72 14.08
N ARG A 215 -5.95 -0.98 13.01
CA ARG A 215 -5.00 -0.82 11.89
C ARG A 215 -3.84 0.10 12.24
N MET A 216 -4.10 1.26 12.81
CA MET A 216 -3.09 2.30 13.02
C MET A 216 -2.41 2.25 14.39
N VAL A 217 -2.97 1.49 15.36
CA VAL A 217 -2.40 1.39 16.71
C VAL A 217 -2.04 -0.04 17.05
N LEU A 218 -2.99 -0.96 17.04
CA LEU A 218 -2.80 -2.31 17.55
C LEU A 218 -1.81 -3.12 16.68
N VAL A 219 -2.03 -3.14 15.37
CA VAL A 219 -1.16 -3.89 14.44
C VAL A 219 0.27 -3.34 14.45
N PRO A 220 0.52 -2.03 14.28
CA PRO A 220 1.89 -1.49 14.34
C PRO A 220 2.55 -1.68 15.71
N ALA A 221 1.80 -1.57 16.81
CA ALA A 221 2.34 -1.79 18.16
C ALA A 221 2.82 -3.23 18.35
N ILE A 222 2.04 -4.22 17.89
CA ILE A 222 2.44 -5.63 17.93
C ILE A 222 3.66 -5.86 17.04
N CYS A 223 3.67 -5.32 15.81
CA CYS A 223 4.83 -5.42 14.91
C CYS A 223 6.08 -4.79 15.56
N PHE A 224 5.94 -3.61 16.17
CA PHE A 224 7.04 -2.93 16.86
C PHE A 224 7.60 -3.78 17.99
N VAL A 225 6.74 -4.36 18.85
CA VAL A 225 7.18 -5.23 19.95
C VAL A 225 7.88 -6.47 19.40
N VAL A 226 7.31 -7.15 18.40
CA VAL A 226 7.90 -8.34 17.78
C VAL A 226 9.26 -8.01 17.18
N PHE A 227 9.38 -6.90 16.43
CA PHE A 227 10.64 -6.47 15.82
C PHE A 227 11.71 -6.17 16.88
N ARG A 228 11.31 -5.51 17.99
CA ARG A 228 12.24 -5.24 19.12
C ARG A 228 12.71 -6.51 19.81
N VAL A 229 11.82 -7.45 20.08
CA VAL A 229 12.14 -8.72 20.75
C VAL A 229 13.10 -9.56 19.90
N ILE A 230 12.94 -9.57 18.57
CA ILE A 230 13.80 -10.32 17.65
C ILE A 230 15.10 -9.56 17.31
N GLY A 231 15.24 -8.31 17.77
CA GLY A 231 16.46 -7.49 17.55
C GLY A 231 16.51 -6.84 16.18
N ALA A 232 15.37 -6.61 15.53
CA ALA A 232 15.28 -5.89 14.27
C ALA A 232 15.43 -4.37 14.50
N GLY A 233 16.67 -3.89 14.50
CA GLY A 233 17.03 -2.47 14.68
C GLY A 233 17.58 -1.82 13.41
N SER A 234 17.13 -2.24 12.22
CA SER A 234 17.62 -1.74 10.94
C SER A 234 16.61 -0.85 10.22
N MET A 235 17.08 -0.04 9.28
CA MET A 235 16.24 0.76 8.35
C MET A 235 15.16 -0.09 7.68
N VAL A 236 15.43 -1.36 7.40
CA VAL A 236 14.45 -2.31 6.85
C VAL A 236 13.24 -2.47 7.77
N ALA A 237 13.48 -2.67 9.07
CA ALA A 237 12.40 -2.81 10.06
C ALA A 237 11.58 -1.51 10.20
N GLU A 238 12.25 -0.35 10.14
CA GLU A 238 11.60 0.96 10.18
C GLU A 238 10.71 1.17 8.95
N VAL A 239 11.20 0.87 7.75
CA VAL A 239 10.43 0.95 6.51
C VAL A 239 9.20 0.06 6.57
N VAL A 240 9.36 -1.22 6.94
CA VAL A 240 8.25 -2.17 7.05
C VAL A 240 7.23 -1.71 8.09
N LEU A 241 7.68 -1.25 9.26
CA LEU A 241 6.81 -0.77 10.33
C LEU A 241 6.01 0.47 9.91
N LEU A 242 6.64 1.44 9.23
CA LEU A 242 5.97 2.63 8.73
C LEU A 242 4.93 2.30 7.67
N LEU A 243 5.25 1.38 6.75
CA LEU A 243 4.28 0.92 5.74
C LEU A 243 3.11 0.20 6.39
N GLU A 244 3.36 -0.59 7.42
CA GLU A 244 2.33 -1.27 8.18
C GLU A 244 1.49 -0.31 9.04
N ALA A 245 2.04 0.82 9.47
CA ALA A 245 1.33 1.84 10.25
C ALA A 245 0.46 2.79 9.40
N CYS A 246 0.48 2.68 8.08
CA CYS A 246 -0.41 3.45 7.21
C CYS A 246 -1.89 3.09 7.44
N PRO A 247 -2.84 4.02 7.18
CA PRO A 247 -4.29 3.75 7.24
C PRO A 247 -4.70 2.55 6.38
N CYS A 248 -5.97 2.21 6.36
CA CYS A 248 -6.48 1.09 5.56
C CYS A 248 -6.23 1.29 4.06
N ALA A 249 -6.05 0.19 3.35
CA ALA A 249 -5.81 0.19 1.91
C ALA A 249 -6.99 0.81 1.14
N ALA A 250 -6.72 1.73 0.22
CA ALA A 250 -7.75 2.38 -0.61
C ALA A 250 -8.60 1.39 -1.43
N ILE A 251 -8.07 0.22 -1.75
CA ILE A 251 -8.80 -0.87 -2.42
C ILE A 251 -9.97 -1.41 -1.58
N THR A 252 -9.99 -1.16 -0.26
CA THR A 252 -11.11 -1.52 0.62
C THR A 252 -12.42 -0.92 0.13
N SER A 253 -12.42 0.37 -0.25
CA SER A 253 -13.60 1.03 -0.81
C SER A 253 -14.02 0.42 -2.15
N VAL A 254 -13.07 0.06 -2.99
CA VAL A 254 -13.37 -0.59 -4.28
C VAL A 254 -14.05 -1.95 -4.07
N PHE A 255 -13.54 -2.75 -3.14
CA PHE A 255 -14.14 -4.04 -2.80
C PHE A 255 -15.51 -3.89 -2.15
N ALA A 256 -15.71 -2.86 -1.31
CA ALA A 256 -17.03 -2.59 -0.73
C ALA A 256 -18.09 -2.34 -1.81
N VAL A 257 -17.79 -1.48 -2.78
CA VAL A 257 -18.68 -1.23 -3.94
C VAL A 257 -18.90 -2.48 -4.76
N GLN A 258 -17.83 -3.17 -5.14
CA GLN A 258 -17.88 -4.29 -6.06
C GLN A 258 -18.63 -5.50 -5.50
N TYR A 259 -18.54 -5.73 -4.18
CA TYR A 259 -19.15 -6.90 -3.51
C TYR A 259 -20.35 -6.56 -2.64
N GLY A 260 -20.88 -5.33 -2.73
CA GLY A 260 -22.14 -4.90 -2.10
C GLY A 260 -22.06 -4.75 -0.57
N TYR A 261 -20.90 -4.35 -0.04
CA TYR A 261 -20.73 -3.94 1.35
C TYR A 261 -20.98 -2.44 1.54
N HIS A 262 -21.13 -1.97 2.79
CA HIS A 262 -21.36 -0.56 3.08
C HIS A 262 -20.16 0.31 2.70
N GLU A 263 -20.31 1.15 1.67
CA GLU A 263 -19.27 2.02 1.13
C GLU A 263 -18.77 3.05 2.13
N ASP A 264 -19.67 3.69 2.89
CA ASP A 264 -19.32 4.71 3.88
C ASP A 264 -18.37 4.18 4.96
N LEU A 265 -18.49 2.90 5.31
CA LEU A 265 -17.65 2.26 6.30
C LEU A 265 -16.26 2.01 5.73
N ALA A 266 -16.17 1.53 4.50
CA ALA A 266 -14.91 1.26 3.82
C ALA A 266 -14.14 2.53 3.43
N ALA A 267 -14.86 3.61 3.13
CA ALA A 267 -14.23 4.90 2.79
C ALA A 267 -13.73 5.65 4.03
N GLY A 268 -14.28 5.35 5.22
CA GLY A 268 -13.94 6.02 6.47
C GLY A 268 -12.76 5.40 7.22
N THR A 269 -12.35 4.20 6.88
CA THR A 269 -11.25 3.48 7.55
C THR A 269 -9.94 3.64 6.81
#